data_914ae6f1af44755d1f09b5d175c1b7b8
#
_entry.id   914ae6f1af44755d1f09b5d175c1b7b8
#
_cell.length_a   1.000
_cell.length_b   1.000
_cell.length_c   1.000
_cell.angle_alpha   90.00
_cell.angle_beta   90.00
_cell.angle_gamma   90.00
#
_symmetry.space_group_name_H-M   'P 1'
#
loop_
_entity.id
_entity.type
_entity.pdbx_description
1 polymer ?
#
loop_
_entity_poly.entity_id
_entity_poly.type
_entity_poly.pdbx_seq_one_letter_code
_entity_poly.pdbx_strand_id
1 'polypeptide(L)'
;RKKFLLGCLIGVAQGHRIGHLSKASALTLPYKPRPDDPGLYKEVIPRLIKKVTRMYKDGFENMPLGNIKKADAQKMPLGDNSVDCVISSPPYLDNLDYVSTNRLRLALLGFHGEKAKALNKHSKYKKDAYLELMNNVCAEISRTLKKKKLCVLVIGDVHNKKEPIQTTTLLKEIFKKNHL
;
A
#
# COMPACT_ATOMS: atom_id res chain seq x y z
N ARG A 1 5.56 -17.03 -13.86
CA ARG A 1 6.11 -17.79 -12.70
C ARG A 1 7.13 -16.97 -11.91
N LYS A 2 8.20 -16.40 -12.53
CA LYS A 2 9.24 -15.61 -11.82
C LYS A 2 8.67 -14.44 -11.00
N LYS A 3 7.77 -13.63 -11.57
CA LYS A 3 7.13 -12.49 -10.87
C LYS A 3 6.31 -12.94 -9.66
N PHE A 4 5.62 -14.07 -9.74
CA PHE A 4 4.87 -14.65 -8.64
C PHE A 4 5.80 -15.06 -7.48
N LEU A 5 6.89 -15.79 -7.78
CA LEU A 5 7.88 -16.19 -6.77
C LEU A 5 8.56 -14.97 -6.13
N LEU A 6 8.89 -13.95 -6.91
CA LEU A 6 9.39 -12.69 -6.38
C LEU A 6 8.38 -12.03 -5.43
N GLY A 7 7.11 -11.99 -5.79
CA GLY A 7 6.04 -11.48 -4.92
C GLY A 7 5.92 -12.26 -3.61
N CYS A 8 6.04 -13.59 -3.66
CA CYS A 8 6.07 -14.44 -2.47
C CYS A 8 7.31 -14.16 -1.60
N LEU A 9 8.49 -14.02 -2.21
CA LEU A 9 9.73 -13.68 -1.50
C LEU A 9 9.62 -12.32 -0.79
N ILE A 10 9.16 -11.29 -1.50
CA ILE A 10 8.91 -9.96 -0.92
C ILE A 10 7.93 -10.06 0.25
N GLY A 11 6.89 -10.89 0.11
CA GLY A 11 5.88 -11.12 1.15
C GLY A 11 6.42 -11.80 2.41
N VAL A 12 7.49 -12.59 2.33
CA VAL A 12 8.16 -13.20 3.50
C VAL A 12 9.36 -12.41 4.00
N ALA A 13 9.91 -11.49 3.20
CA ALA A 13 11.11 -10.74 3.54
C ALA A 13 10.95 -9.90 4.81
N GLN A 14 9.78 -9.29 5.01
CA GLN A 14 9.56 -8.34 6.10
C GLN A 14 8.11 -8.42 6.62
N GLY A 15 7.93 -8.40 7.95
CA GLY A 15 6.61 -8.37 8.57
C GLY A 15 6.64 -8.65 10.07
N HIS A 16 5.47 -8.53 10.73
CA HIS A 16 5.33 -8.67 12.19
C HIS A 16 5.33 -10.11 12.69
N ARG A 17 4.99 -11.06 11.83
CA ARG A 17 4.86 -12.47 12.24
C ARG A 17 6.21 -13.14 12.32
N ILE A 18 6.34 -14.11 13.22
CA ILE A 18 7.54 -14.94 13.43
C ILE A 18 8.02 -15.60 12.12
N GLY A 19 7.10 -15.87 11.19
CA GLY A 19 7.40 -16.46 9.89
C GLY A 19 8.15 -15.58 8.90
N HIS A 20 8.29 -14.25 9.15
CA HIS A 20 9.01 -13.36 8.25
C HIS A 20 10.53 -13.39 8.53
N LEU A 21 11.32 -13.12 7.49
CA LEU A 21 12.78 -13.11 7.58
C LEU A 21 13.29 -11.95 8.44
N SER A 22 12.70 -10.77 8.28
CA SER A 22 13.02 -9.59 9.07
C SER A 22 11.83 -9.17 9.92
N LYS A 23 12.09 -8.90 11.21
CA LYS A 23 11.14 -8.24 12.09
C LYS A 23 10.98 -6.78 11.66
N ALA A 24 9.73 -6.38 11.40
CA ALA A 24 9.40 -4.97 11.27
C ALA A 24 8.08 -4.73 11.97
N SER A 25 8.02 -3.72 12.82
CA SER A 25 6.74 -3.17 13.20
C SER A 25 6.25 -2.24 12.09
N ALA A 26 4.96 -1.97 11.99
CA ALA A 26 4.41 -1.04 11.00
C ALA A 26 5.04 0.38 11.10
N LEU A 27 5.63 0.69 12.23
CA LEU A 27 6.17 2.00 12.58
C LEU A 27 7.70 2.03 12.67
N THR A 28 8.38 0.89 12.53
CA THR A 28 9.84 0.82 12.67
C THR A 28 10.49 0.32 11.40
N LEU A 29 11.64 0.90 11.10
CA LEU A 29 12.54 0.42 10.05
C LEU A 29 12.90 -1.06 10.29
N PRO A 30 13.21 -1.81 9.23
CA PRO A 30 13.77 -3.14 9.39
C PRO A 30 14.92 -3.12 10.38
N TYR A 31 14.84 -3.98 11.36
CA TYR A 31 15.82 -4.06 12.44
C TYR A 31 17.20 -4.36 11.85
N LYS A 32 18.17 -3.53 12.19
CA LYS A 32 19.57 -3.82 11.91
C LYS A 32 20.07 -4.69 13.06
N PRO A 33 20.56 -5.93 12.79
CA PRO A 33 21.11 -6.76 13.85
C PRO A 33 22.18 -5.99 14.62
N ARG A 34 22.15 -6.08 15.94
CA ARG A 34 23.23 -5.56 16.78
C ARG A 34 24.37 -6.56 16.77
N PRO A 35 25.63 -6.10 16.95
CA PRO A 35 26.77 -7.02 17.04
C PRO A 35 26.62 -8.06 18.16
N ASP A 36 25.97 -7.67 19.25
CA ASP A 36 25.68 -8.47 20.45
C ASP A 36 24.41 -9.33 20.35
N ASP A 37 23.54 -9.04 19.37
CA ASP A 37 22.33 -9.82 19.05
C ASP A 37 22.21 -9.97 17.53
N PRO A 38 22.93 -10.94 16.92
CA PRO A 38 22.87 -11.17 15.47
C PRO A 38 21.50 -11.65 15.00
N GLY A 39 20.59 -11.92 15.92
CA GLY A 39 19.28 -12.50 15.65
C GLY A 39 19.37 -13.98 15.29
N LEU A 40 18.23 -14.64 15.28
CA LEU A 40 18.13 -16.03 14.88
C LEU A 40 18.21 -16.15 13.35
N TYR A 41 19.12 -17.01 12.86
CA TYR A 41 19.13 -17.38 11.45
C TYR A 41 17.76 -17.97 11.03
N LYS A 42 17.27 -17.54 9.90
CA LYS A 42 15.97 -17.98 9.38
C LYS A 42 16.12 -18.45 7.94
N GLU A 43 15.89 -19.72 7.75
CA GLU A 43 15.91 -20.31 6.41
C GLU A 43 14.86 -19.68 5.51
N VAL A 44 15.27 -19.30 4.31
CA VAL A 44 14.41 -18.63 3.30
C VAL A 44 13.50 -19.64 2.61
N ILE A 45 14.07 -20.76 2.18
CA ILE A 45 13.38 -21.73 1.30
C ILE A 45 12.12 -22.34 1.93
N PRO A 46 12.14 -22.86 3.17
CA PRO A 46 10.94 -23.43 3.79
C PRO A 46 9.84 -22.36 3.95
N ARG A 47 10.20 -21.12 4.24
CA ARG A 47 9.24 -20.01 4.37
C ARG A 47 8.63 -19.62 3.03
N LEU A 48 9.45 -19.61 1.98
CA LEU A 48 8.99 -19.34 0.62
C LEU A 48 8.03 -20.43 0.14
N ILE A 49 8.38 -21.71 0.35
CA ILE A 49 7.52 -22.86 0.03
C ILE A 49 6.17 -22.71 0.76
N LYS A 50 6.20 -22.49 2.08
CA LYS A 50 4.97 -22.30 2.88
C LYS A 50 4.13 -21.13 2.35
N LYS A 51 4.76 -20.04 1.92
CA LYS A 51 4.05 -18.90 1.33
C LYS A 51 3.41 -19.25 0.00
N VAL A 52 4.15 -19.91 -0.88
CA VAL A 52 3.66 -20.38 -2.19
C VAL A 52 2.49 -21.36 -2.00
N THR A 53 2.65 -22.40 -1.17
CA THR A 53 1.58 -23.36 -0.89
C THR A 53 0.30 -22.66 -0.39
N ARG A 54 0.44 -21.71 0.54
CA ARG A 54 -0.71 -20.96 1.04
C ARG A 54 -1.40 -20.13 -0.07
N MET A 55 -0.64 -19.52 -0.98
CA MET A 55 -1.19 -18.73 -2.07
C MET A 55 -1.91 -19.60 -3.12
N TYR A 56 -1.55 -20.87 -3.21
CA TYR A 56 -2.21 -21.83 -4.13
C TYR A 56 -3.33 -22.65 -3.46
N LYS A 57 -3.45 -22.61 -2.12
CA LYS A 57 -4.40 -23.45 -1.39
C LYS A 57 -5.86 -23.23 -1.82
N ASP A 58 -6.22 -21.99 -2.10
CA ASP A 58 -7.60 -21.61 -2.42
C ASP A 58 -7.91 -21.71 -3.92
N GLY A 59 -6.96 -22.18 -4.74
CA GLY A 59 -7.08 -22.32 -6.19
C GLY A 59 -7.22 -20.99 -6.91
N PHE A 60 -6.86 -20.99 -8.21
CA PHE A 60 -7.10 -19.85 -9.12
C PHE A 60 -7.90 -20.29 -10.34
N GLU A 61 -8.37 -21.52 -10.34
CA GLU A 61 -8.88 -22.20 -11.53
C GLU A 61 -10.12 -21.56 -12.15
N ASN A 62 -10.92 -20.84 -11.34
CA ASN A 62 -12.13 -20.18 -11.79
C ASN A 62 -12.14 -18.65 -11.55
N MET A 63 -10.98 -18.05 -11.27
CA MET A 63 -10.91 -16.60 -11.09
C MET A 63 -10.68 -15.89 -12.42
N PRO A 64 -11.48 -14.88 -12.77
CA PRO A 64 -11.21 -14.08 -13.95
C PRO A 64 -9.86 -13.37 -13.82
N LEU A 65 -9.12 -13.31 -14.90
CA LEU A 65 -7.84 -12.61 -14.97
C LEU A 65 -8.07 -11.11 -14.77
N GLY A 66 -7.47 -10.55 -13.74
CA GLY A 66 -7.47 -9.10 -13.52
C GLY A 66 -6.53 -8.38 -14.48
N ASN A 67 -6.88 -7.16 -14.84
CA ASN A 67 -6.02 -6.26 -15.62
C ASN A 67 -5.30 -5.30 -14.66
N ILE A 68 -3.96 -5.29 -14.70
CA ILE A 68 -3.13 -4.44 -13.83
C ILE A 68 -2.46 -3.37 -14.70
N LYS A 69 -2.76 -2.10 -14.38
CA LYS A 69 -2.14 -0.94 -15.05
C LYS A 69 -1.49 -0.03 -14.00
N LYS A 70 -0.31 0.51 -14.35
CA LYS A 70 0.29 1.61 -13.59
C LYS A 70 -0.31 2.92 -14.09
N ALA A 71 -0.95 3.67 -13.19
CA ALA A 71 -1.56 4.96 -13.52
C ALA A 71 -1.51 5.90 -12.31
N ASP A 72 -1.73 7.19 -12.55
CA ASP A 72 -2.01 8.17 -11.51
C ASP A 72 -3.50 8.10 -11.15
N ALA A 73 -3.80 7.99 -9.87
CA ALA A 73 -5.18 7.93 -9.39
C ALA A 73 -5.94 9.26 -9.59
N GLN A 74 -5.22 10.35 -9.81
CA GLN A 74 -5.82 11.66 -10.15
C GLN A 74 -6.21 11.75 -11.64
N LYS A 75 -5.74 10.81 -12.47
CA LYS A 75 -6.05 10.75 -13.91
C LYS A 75 -5.98 9.31 -14.38
N MET A 76 -7.03 8.56 -14.14
CA MET A 76 -7.10 7.14 -14.48
C MET A 76 -7.39 6.95 -15.99
N PRO A 77 -6.73 5.99 -16.66
CA PRO A 77 -7.01 5.68 -18.07
C PRO A 77 -8.30 4.85 -18.21
N LEU A 78 -9.40 5.40 -17.70
CA LEU A 78 -10.74 4.80 -17.68
C LEU A 78 -11.75 5.81 -18.27
N GLY A 79 -12.76 5.31 -18.97
CA GLY A 79 -13.86 6.12 -19.48
C GLY A 79 -14.79 6.61 -18.36
N ASP A 80 -15.58 7.63 -18.64
CA ASP A 80 -16.61 8.12 -17.74
C ASP A 80 -17.67 7.03 -17.51
N ASN A 81 -18.19 6.94 -16.28
CA ASN A 81 -19.23 5.97 -15.92
C ASN A 81 -18.93 4.53 -16.39
N SER A 82 -17.68 4.09 -16.30
CA SER A 82 -17.23 2.77 -16.78
C SER A 82 -17.01 1.74 -15.67
N VAL A 83 -16.95 2.16 -14.40
CA VAL A 83 -16.61 1.32 -13.24
C VAL A 83 -17.85 1.02 -12.41
N ASP A 84 -18.04 -0.23 -12.03
CA ASP A 84 -19.16 -0.67 -11.20
C ASP A 84 -18.91 -0.62 -9.69
N CYS A 85 -17.64 -0.65 -9.28
CA CYS A 85 -17.26 -0.57 -7.88
C CYS A 85 -15.82 -0.06 -7.75
N VAL A 86 -15.57 0.77 -6.74
CA VAL A 86 -14.22 1.19 -6.34
C VAL A 86 -13.95 0.71 -4.93
N ILE A 87 -12.85 -0.02 -4.73
CA ILE A 87 -12.36 -0.42 -3.41
C ILE A 87 -10.89 -0.03 -3.32
N SER A 88 -10.53 0.80 -2.36
CA SER A 88 -9.16 1.29 -2.23
C SER A 88 -8.78 1.58 -0.77
N SER A 89 -7.47 1.61 -0.54
CA SER A 89 -6.84 2.11 0.68
C SER A 89 -5.83 3.18 0.25
N PRO A 90 -6.24 4.46 0.20
CA PRO A 90 -5.34 5.55 -0.19
C PRO A 90 -4.22 5.72 0.84
N PRO A 91 -3.15 6.45 0.52
CA PRO A 91 -2.13 6.79 1.49
C PRO A 91 -2.74 7.46 2.72
N TYR A 92 -2.26 7.11 3.92
CA TYR A 92 -2.72 7.73 5.15
C TYR A 92 -1.96 9.04 5.40
N LEU A 93 -2.68 10.07 5.80
CA LEU A 93 -2.11 11.37 6.11
C LEU A 93 -1.05 11.22 7.22
N ASP A 94 0.16 11.67 6.98
CA ASP A 94 1.32 11.79 7.91
C ASP A 94 1.61 10.57 8.81
N ASN A 95 1.04 9.41 8.49
CA ASN A 95 1.10 8.25 9.38
C ASN A 95 2.30 7.34 9.10
N LEU A 96 2.69 7.16 7.84
CA LEU A 96 3.72 6.18 7.46
C LEU A 96 4.68 6.73 6.41
N ASP A 97 5.97 6.60 6.69
CA ASP A 97 6.99 6.65 5.65
C ASP A 97 7.03 5.30 4.92
N TYR A 98 6.23 5.20 3.86
CA TYR A 98 6.06 3.97 3.08
C TYR A 98 7.39 3.49 2.47
N VAL A 99 8.27 4.40 2.09
CA VAL A 99 9.57 4.05 1.49
C VAL A 99 10.49 3.47 2.54
N SER A 100 10.65 4.14 3.65
CA SER A 100 11.50 3.68 4.76
C SER A 100 10.99 2.37 5.35
N THR A 101 9.68 2.24 5.52
CA THR A 101 9.04 1.02 6.05
C THR A 101 9.22 -0.18 5.11
N ASN A 102 9.22 0.04 3.80
CA ASN A 102 9.40 -1.01 2.80
C ASN A 102 10.83 -1.10 2.24
N ARG A 103 11.81 -0.47 2.87
CA ARG A 103 13.18 -0.39 2.39
C ARG A 103 13.77 -1.72 1.92
N LEU A 104 13.62 -2.79 2.70
CA LEU A 104 14.11 -4.12 2.33
C LEU A 104 13.40 -4.67 1.09
N ARG A 105 12.08 -4.51 1.01
CA ARG A 105 11.30 -4.95 -0.15
C ARG A 105 11.67 -4.19 -1.41
N LEU A 106 11.86 -2.87 -1.28
CA LEU A 106 12.28 -2.00 -2.37
C LEU A 106 13.69 -2.38 -2.85
N ALA A 107 14.62 -2.67 -1.92
CA ALA A 107 15.98 -3.12 -2.28
C ALA A 107 15.95 -4.43 -3.07
N LEU A 108 15.13 -5.41 -2.68
CA LEU A 108 14.93 -6.67 -3.42
C LEU A 108 14.34 -6.45 -4.82
N LEU A 109 13.62 -5.36 -5.03
CA LEU A 109 13.08 -4.94 -6.32
C LEU A 109 14.06 -4.06 -7.13
N GLY A 110 15.27 -3.81 -6.64
CA GLY A 110 16.27 -2.96 -7.28
C GLY A 110 16.07 -1.45 -7.06
N PHE A 111 15.20 -1.06 -6.13
CA PHE A 111 15.01 0.34 -5.72
C PHE A 111 15.90 0.65 -4.51
N HIS A 112 17.11 1.14 -4.77
CA HIS A 112 18.08 1.57 -3.76
C HIS A 112 18.74 2.88 -4.21
N GLY A 113 19.47 3.54 -3.32
CA GLY A 113 20.15 4.81 -3.60
C GLY A 113 19.20 5.89 -4.12
N GLU A 114 19.54 6.53 -5.22
CA GLU A 114 18.77 7.63 -5.81
C GLU A 114 17.36 7.20 -6.25
N LYS A 115 17.18 5.96 -6.71
CA LYS A 115 15.85 5.43 -7.06
C LYS A 115 14.92 5.37 -5.85
N ALA A 116 15.44 4.99 -4.69
CA ALA A 116 14.66 4.99 -3.45
C ALA A 116 14.36 6.42 -2.96
N LYS A 117 15.33 7.35 -3.09
CA LYS A 117 15.12 8.77 -2.77
C LYS A 117 14.05 9.41 -3.64
N ALA A 118 14.00 9.09 -4.93
CA ALA A 118 12.97 9.58 -5.84
C ALA A 118 11.56 9.15 -5.41
N LEU A 119 11.39 7.94 -4.90
CA LEU A 119 10.11 7.47 -4.34
C LEU A 119 9.71 8.21 -3.06
N ASN A 120 10.68 8.70 -2.29
CA ASN A 120 10.44 9.35 -1.01
C ASN A 120 9.72 10.71 -1.15
N LYS A 121 9.82 11.37 -2.29
CA LYS A 121 9.11 12.64 -2.55
C LYS A 121 7.58 12.52 -2.41
N HIS A 122 7.05 11.30 -2.53
CA HIS A 122 5.61 11.01 -2.45
C HIS A 122 5.22 10.14 -1.24
N SER A 123 6.12 9.97 -0.27
CA SER A 123 5.88 9.05 0.86
C SER A 123 5.20 9.71 2.06
N LYS A 124 5.32 11.03 2.19
CA LYS A 124 4.68 11.82 3.24
C LYS A 124 4.02 13.04 2.64
N TYR A 125 2.75 13.22 2.96
CA TYR A 125 1.98 14.39 2.55
C TYR A 125 1.75 15.30 3.76
N LYS A 126 2.00 16.61 3.61
CA LYS A 126 1.45 17.62 4.49
C LYS A 126 -0.07 17.67 4.32
N LYS A 127 -0.79 18.12 5.35
CA LYS A 127 -2.26 18.11 5.39
C LYS A 127 -2.90 18.70 4.12
N ASP A 128 -2.50 19.90 3.73
CA ASP A 128 -3.13 20.59 2.59
C ASP A 128 -2.85 19.89 1.26
N ALA A 129 -1.61 19.46 1.02
CA ALA A 129 -1.25 18.68 -0.17
C ALA A 129 -1.97 17.31 -0.21
N TYR A 130 -2.22 16.71 0.96
CA TYR A 130 -3.01 15.49 1.04
C TYR A 130 -4.48 15.71 0.69
N LEU A 131 -5.07 16.78 1.19
CA LEU A 131 -6.48 17.11 0.91
C LEU A 131 -6.68 17.48 -0.56
N GLU A 132 -5.73 18.20 -1.16
CA GLU A 132 -5.73 18.49 -2.59
C GLU A 132 -5.64 17.21 -3.42
N LEU A 133 -4.66 16.34 -3.12
CA LEU A 133 -4.54 15.03 -3.75
C LEU A 133 -5.85 14.23 -3.65
N MET A 134 -6.43 14.13 -2.47
CA MET A 134 -7.67 13.37 -2.26
C MET A 134 -8.87 14.00 -2.97
N ASN A 135 -8.93 15.32 -3.07
CA ASN A 135 -9.97 16.00 -3.84
C ASN A 135 -9.88 15.62 -5.34
N ASN A 136 -8.68 15.63 -5.91
CA ASN A 136 -8.45 15.25 -7.30
C ASN A 136 -8.77 13.77 -7.54
N VAL A 137 -8.37 12.88 -6.62
CA VAL A 137 -8.68 11.45 -6.68
C VAL A 137 -10.19 11.20 -6.58
N CYS A 138 -10.89 11.89 -5.69
CA CYS A 138 -12.35 11.76 -5.55
C CYS A 138 -13.10 12.26 -6.78
N ALA A 139 -12.66 13.38 -7.38
CA ALA A 139 -13.22 13.86 -8.63
C ALA A 139 -13.06 12.82 -9.76
N GLU A 140 -11.91 12.18 -9.83
CA GLU A 140 -11.63 11.15 -10.83
C GLU A 140 -12.39 9.83 -10.56
N ILE A 141 -12.59 9.46 -9.31
CA ILE A 141 -13.48 8.34 -8.93
C ILE A 141 -14.92 8.68 -9.33
N SER A 142 -15.40 9.87 -9.01
CA SER A 142 -16.75 10.31 -9.38
C SER A 142 -16.98 10.29 -10.90
N ARG A 143 -15.99 10.71 -11.68
CA ARG A 143 -16.05 10.66 -13.16
C ARG A 143 -16.16 9.22 -13.67
N THR A 144 -15.36 8.31 -13.14
CA THR A 144 -15.25 6.94 -13.66
C THR A 144 -16.29 5.98 -13.11
N LEU A 145 -16.78 6.20 -11.89
CA LEU A 145 -17.79 5.37 -11.25
C LEU A 145 -19.18 5.59 -11.87
N LYS A 146 -19.87 4.53 -12.19
CA LYS A 146 -21.25 4.61 -12.66
C LYS A 146 -22.18 5.15 -11.56
N LYS A 147 -23.24 5.83 -11.95
CA LYS A 147 -24.23 6.36 -11.01
C LYS A 147 -24.82 5.26 -10.12
N LYS A 148 -25.04 5.58 -8.84
CA LYS A 148 -25.60 4.66 -7.81
C LYS A 148 -24.73 3.42 -7.56
N LYS A 149 -23.45 3.45 -7.88
CA LYS A 149 -22.49 2.38 -7.61
C LYS A 149 -21.64 2.67 -6.38
N LEU A 150 -21.00 1.64 -5.85
CA LEU A 150 -20.34 1.68 -4.53
C LEU A 150 -18.88 2.11 -4.64
N CYS A 151 -18.50 3.06 -3.78
CA CYS A 151 -17.09 3.39 -3.51
C CYS A 151 -16.77 3.09 -2.03
N VAL A 152 -15.79 2.23 -1.80
CA VAL A 152 -15.33 1.87 -0.45
C VAL A 152 -13.87 2.29 -0.29
N LEU A 153 -13.61 3.19 0.65
CA LEU A 153 -12.26 3.61 0.99
C LEU A 153 -11.92 3.27 2.44
N VAL A 154 -10.81 2.56 2.65
CA VAL A 154 -10.29 2.25 3.98
C VAL A 154 -9.31 3.36 4.38
N ILE A 155 -9.66 4.09 5.42
CA ILE A 155 -8.94 5.30 5.87
C ILE A 155 -8.67 5.17 7.36
N GLY A 156 -7.51 5.67 7.80
CA GLY A 156 -7.15 5.79 9.22
C GLY A 156 -7.06 7.24 9.66
N ASP A 157 -7.49 7.53 10.89
CA ASP A 157 -7.28 8.82 11.52
C ASP A 157 -5.85 8.95 12.07
N VAL A 158 -5.36 10.19 12.13
CA VAL A 158 -4.03 10.47 12.67
C VAL A 158 -4.13 10.76 14.17
N HIS A 159 -3.63 9.84 14.95
CA HIS A 159 -3.52 9.99 16.41
C HIS A 159 -2.17 10.66 16.77
N ASN A 160 -2.07 11.96 16.58
CA ASN A 160 -0.93 12.72 17.07
C ASN A 160 -1.27 13.25 18.48
N LYS A 161 -0.32 13.13 19.44
CA LYS A 161 -0.51 13.62 20.82
C LYS A 161 -0.73 15.13 20.89
N LYS A 162 -0.24 15.90 19.90
CA LYS A 162 -0.37 17.37 19.88
C LYS A 162 -1.66 17.83 19.19
N GLU A 163 -2.01 17.23 18.05
CA GLU A 163 -3.20 17.59 17.27
C GLU A 163 -3.76 16.34 16.59
N PRO A 164 -4.80 15.72 17.14
CA PRO A 164 -5.47 14.62 16.48
C PRO A 164 -6.19 15.13 15.22
N ILE A 165 -5.90 14.54 14.06
CA ILE A 165 -6.58 14.90 12.82
C ILE A 165 -7.60 13.83 12.48
N GLN A 166 -8.87 14.20 12.50
CA GLN A 166 -9.95 13.33 12.03
C GLN A 166 -9.99 13.33 10.50
N THR A 167 -9.08 12.57 9.90
CA THR A 167 -8.94 12.43 8.45
C THR A 167 -10.25 11.96 7.82
N THR A 168 -10.96 11.06 8.48
CA THR A 168 -12.28 10.56 8.05
C THR A 168 -13.31 11.69 7.89
N THR A 169 -13.35 12.64 8.81
CA THR A 169 -14.26 13.79 8.74
C THR A 169 -13.90 14.71 7.58
N LEU A 170 -12.63 15.03 7.41
CA LEU A 170 -12.16 15.88 6.30
C LEU A 170 -12.46 15.25 4.94
N LEU A 171 -12.27 13.94 4.80
CA LEU A 171 -12.55 13.24 3.56
C LEU A 171 -14.05 13.10 3.27
N LYS A 172 -14.90 13.00 4.27
CA LYS A 172 -16.37 13.03 4.08
C LYS A 172 -16.83 14.31 3.38
N GLU A 173 -16.26 15.46 3.73
CA GLU A 173 -16.59 16.72 3.05
C GLU A 173 -16.10 16.73 1.59
N ILE A 174 -14.91 16.17 1.33
CA ILE A 174 -14.41 16.02 -0.04
C ILE A 174 -15.31 15.08 -0.85
N PHE A 175 -15.78 13.98 -0.26
CA PHE A 175 -16.70 13.04 -0.93
C PHE A 175 -18.01 13.72 -1.31
N LYS A 176 -18.66 14.41 -0.37
CA LYS A 176 -19.89 15.17 -0.64
C LYS A 176 -19.69 16.18 -1.78
N LYS A 177 -18.58 16.95 -1.75
CA LYS A 177 -18.24 17.92 -2.78
C LYS A 177 -18.11 17.27 -4.16
N ASN A 178 -17.64 16.05 -4.24
CA ASN A 178 -17.43 15.30 -5.49
C ASN A 178 -18.59 14.32 -5.81
N HIS A 179 -19.75 14.46 -5.16
CA HIS A 179 -20.94 13.63 -5.38
C HIS A 179 -20.72 12.11 -5.18
N LEU A 180 -19.89 11.74 -4.20
CA LEU A 180 -19.60 10.36 -3.79
C LEU A 180 -20.32 10.01 -2.50
#